data_eb5d9f1d8af4b3eeec2c0a2f6b1ff594
#
_entry.id   eb5d9f1d8af4b3eeec2c0a2f6b1ff594
#
_cell.length_a   1.000
_cell.length_b   1.000
_cell.length_c   1.000
_cell.angle_alpha   90.00
_cell.angle_beta   90.00
_cell.angle_gamma   90.00
#
_symmetry.space_group_name_H-M   'P 1'
#
loop_
_entity.id
_entity.type
_entity.pdbx_description
1 polymer ?
#
loop_
_entity_poly.entity_id
_entity_poly.type
_entity_poly.pdbx_seq_one_letter_code
_entity_poly.pdbx_strand_id
1 'polypeptide(L)'
;MTSVVVVGTQWGDEGKGKITDFLSQDAEVIARYQGGDNAGHTIVIDGKKFKLHLIPSGIFFPEKISVIGNGVVVNPKSLVKELEYLHAEGVSTESLRISDRAHVILPYHIKLDQLQEAAKGDNKIGTTNKGIGPAYMDKAARVGIRIADLLDKEIFADRLKTNLAEKNRLFSKMYEAEELSFDEIFEEYYAYGQQIKQYVTDTSVILNDALDAGKRVLFEGAQGVMLDIDQGTYPFVTSSNPVAGGVTIGSGVGPSKINKVVGVCKAYTSRVGDGPFPTELFDEVGERIREVGHEYGTTTGRPRRVGWFDSVVMRHSRRVSGITNLRLNFFAVLSGLDTVKICVAYDLDGERIDYYPASLEQLKRCEPIYEELPGWEEDITGCRSLDELPENARNYVRRVGELVGVRISTFSVGPGREQTNILESVWSNI
;
A
#
# COMPACT_ATOMS: atom_id res chain seq x y z
N MET A 1 -8.44 -10.77 -20.28
CA MET A 1 -7.23 -10.44 -19.50
C MET A 1 -7.28 -11.12 -18.18
N THR A 2 -6.16 -11.66 -17.73
CA THR A 2 -6.10 -12.57 -16.58
C THR A 2 -5.35 -11.99 -15.38
N SER A 3 -4.65 -10.86 -15.50
CA SER A 3 -3.96 -10.24 -14.38
C SER A 3 -4.24 -8.74 -14.27
N VAL A 4 -4.54 -8.31 -13.06
CA VAL A 4 -4.73 -6.91 -12.69
C VAL A 4 -3.88 -6.60 -11.46
N VAL A 5 -3.12 -5.51 -11.50
CA VAL A 5 -2.36 -4.99 -10.37
C VAL A 5 -3.04 -3.74 -9.86
N VAL A 6 -3.25 -3.65 -8.55
CA VAL A 6 -3.76 -2.44 -7.88
C VAL A 6 -2.63 -1.75 -7.14
N VAL A 7 -2.33 -0.52 -7.52
CA VAL A 7 -1.31 0.32 -6.86
C VAL A 7 -1.91 1.62 -6.34
N GLY A 8 -1.45 2.09 -5.19
CA GLY A 8 -1.69 3.46 -4.76
C GLY A 8 -0.77 4.41 -5.52
N THR A 9 -1.29 5.51 -6.02
CA THR A 9 -0.51 6.43 -6.87
C THR A 9 0.11 7.61 -6.13
N GLN A 10 -0.23 7.77 -4.87
CA GLN A 10 0.20 8.87 -4.00
C GLN A 10 1.04 8.31 -2.84
N TRP A 11 0.86 8.80 -1.62
CA TRP A 11 1.61 8.38 -0.42
C TRP A 11 0.88 7.37 0.45
N GLY A 12 0.07 6.50 -0.11
CA GLY A 12 -0.79 5.58 0.63
C GLY A 12 -2.13 6.20 1.03
N ASP A 13 -2.95 5.40 1.70
CA ASP A 13 -4.30 5.81 2.16
C ASP A 13 -5.27 6.27 1.06
N GLU A 14 -5.02 5.88 -0.20
CA GLU A 14 -5.88 6.23 -1.35
C GLU A 14 -7.22 5.45 -1.36
N GLY A 15 -7.43 4.54 -0.40
CA GLY A 15 -8.62 3.71 -0.36
C GLY A 15 -8.53 2.46 -1.23
N LYS A 16 -7.31 1.90 -1.38
CA LYS A 16 -7.08 0.66 -2.15
C LYS A 16 -7.91 -0.51 -1.67
N GLY A 17 -8.11 -0.68 -0.36
CA GLY A 17 -8.87 -1.79 0.20
C GLY A 17 -10.26 -1.93 -0.41
N LYS A 18 -10.96 -0.83 -0.62
CA LYS A 18 -12.30 -0.82 -1.22
C LYS A 18 -12.29 -1.33 -2.67
N ILE A 19 -11.31 -0.91 -3.48
CA ILE A 19 -11.23 -1.38 -4.87
C ILE A 19 -10.72 -2.81 -4.96
N THR A 20 -9.79 -3.18 -4.08
CA THR A 20 -9.30 -4.56 -4.04
C THR A 20 -10.42 -5.53 -3.68
N ASP A 21 -11.21 -5.21 -2.65
CA ASP A 21 -12.40 -5.98 -2.29
C ASP A 21 -13.40 -6.06 -3.45
N PHE A 22 -13.67 -4.93 -4.12
CA PHE A 22 -14.56 -4.90 -5.27
C PHE A 22 -14.05 -5.78 -6.42
N LEU A 23 -12.77 -5.66 -6.80
CA LEU A 23 -12.18 -6.45 -7.90
C LEU A 23 -11.97 -7.92 -7.53
N SER A 24 -11.86 -8.23 -6.23
CA SER A 24 -11.75 -9.61 -5.74
C SER A 24 -12.99 -10.45 -6.04
N GLN A 25 -14.16 -9.82 -6.27
CA GLN A 25 -15.38 -10.54 -6.63
C GLN A 25 -15.24 -11.31 -7.95
N ASP A 26 -14.49 -10.74 -8.90
CA ASP A 26 -14.29 -11.32 -10.23
C ASP A 26 -12.96 -12.08 -10.38
N ALA A 27 -12.07 -12.01 -9.40
CA ALA A 27 -10.80 -12.73 -9.40
C ALA A 27 -10.93 -14.12 -8.77
N GLU A 28 -10.12 -15.07 -9.21
CA GLU A 28 -10.01 -16.41 -8.61
C GLU A 28 -8.83 -16.51 -7.64
N VAL A 29 -7.81 -15.66 -7.81
CA VAL A 29 -6.64 -15.60 -6.93
C VAL A 29 -6.35 -14.15 -6.59
N ILE A 30 -6.13 -13.87 -5.31
CA ILE A 30 -5.76 -12.56 -4.80
C ILE A 30 -4.40 -12.65 -4.09
N ALA A 31 -3.41 -11.89 -4.53
CA ALA A 31 -2.04 -11.98 -4.04
C ALA A 31 -1.49 -10.63 -3.56
N ARG A 32 -0.93 -10.61 -2.37
CA ARG A 32 -0.07 -9.52 -1.91
C ARG A 32 1.38 -9.79 -2.30
N TYR A 33 2.08 -8.78 -2.80
CA TYR A 33 3.43 -8.94 -3.36
C TYR A 33 4.53 -8.15 -2.61
N GLN A 34 4.19 -7.25 -1.69
CA GLN A 34 5.19 -6.44 -0.96
C GLN A 34 4.60 -5.86 0.33
N GLY A 35 5.49 -5.23 1.14
CA GLY A 35 5.12 -4.66 2.41
C GLY A 35 5.09 -5.72 3.52
N GLY A 36 4.39 -5.43 4.58
CA GLY A 36 4.24 -6.30 5.74
C GLY A 36 3.01 -5.90 6.55
N ASP A 37 3.06 -6.10 7.86
CA ASP A 37 1.99 -5.70 8.78
C ASP A 37 1.95 -4.19 9.09
N ASN A 38 2.81 -3.39 8.44
CA ASN A 38 2.71 -1.94 8.40
C ASN A 38 1.58 -1.46 7.49
N ALA A 39 1.12 -2.29 6.56
CA ALA A 39 -0.09 -2.03 5.79
C ALA A 39 -1.33 -2.30 6.66
N GLY A 40 -2.39 -1.60 6.36
CA GLY A 40 -3.69 -1.84 6.98
C GLY A 40 -4.79 -1.45 5.99
N HIS A 41 -5.75 -2.33 5.81
CA HIS A 41 -6.94 -2.02 5.04
C HIS A 41 -8.18 -2.50 5.78
N THR A 42 -9.24 -1.72 5.63
CA THR A 42 -10.54 -2.05 6.22
C THR A 42 -11.47 -2.50 5.11
N ILE A 43 -12.11 -3.64 5.31
CA ILE A 43 -13.14 -4.18 4.43
C ILE A 43 -14.45 -4.18 5.19
N VAL A 44 -15.53 -3.84 4.51
CA VAL A 44 -16.89 -3.84 5.07
C VAL A 44 -17.69 -4.93 4.39
N ILE A 45 -18.13 -5.94 5.17
CA ILE A 45 -18.96 -7.05 4.71
C ILE A 45 -20.22 -7.08 5.59
N ASP A 46 -21.38 -6.99 4.96
CA ASP A 46 -22.68 -7.00 5.64
C ASP A 46 -22.77 -6.00 6.82
N GLY A 47 -22.17 -4.81 6.61
CA GLY A 47 -22.12 -3.75 7.63
C GLY A 47 -21.05 -3.93 8.71
N LYS A 48 -20.37 -5.08 8.76
CA LYS A 48 -19.28 -5.36 9.69
C LYS A 48 -17.93 -4.96 9.10
N LYS A 49 -17.12 -4.28 9.90
CA LYS A 49 -15.77 -3.83 9.51
C LYS A 49 -14.72 -4.84 9.95
N PHE A 50 -13.92 -5.29 8.99
CA PHE A 50 -12.75 -6.12 9.21
C PHE A 50 -11.48 -5.34 8.92
N LYS A 51 -10.49 -5.44 9.80
CA LYS A 51 -9.18 -4.82 9.63
C LYS A 51 -8.16 -5.91 9.34
N LEU A 52 -7.56 -5.88 8.16
CA LEU A 52 -6.51 -6.80 7.73
C LEU A 52 -5.17 -6.07 7.59
N HIS A 53 -4.08 -6.79 7.85
CA HIS A 53 -2.73 -6.27 7.74
C HIS A 53 -1.87 -7.08 6.76
N LEU A 54 -1.81 -8.40 6.92
CA LEU A 54 -1.02 -9.33 6.10
C LEU A 54 -1.87 -10.12 5.11
N ILE A 55 -3.03 -10.59 5.56
CA ILE A 55 -3.89 -11.47 4.78
C ILE A 55 -4.59 -10.68 3.67
N PRO A 56 -4.57 -11.18 2.41
CA PRO A 56 -5.24 -10.52 1.29
C PRO A 56 -6.76 -10.42 1.46
N SER A 57 -7.37 -9.43 0.80
CA SER A 57 -8.82 -9.18 0.81
C SER A 57 -9.65 -10.37 0.33
N GLY A 58 -9.08 -11.25 -0.47
CA GLY A 58 -9.74 -12.45 -0.99
C GLY A 58 -10.15 -13.49 0.05
N ILE A 59 -9.64 -13.39 1.28
CA ILE A 59 -9.92 -14.36 2.35
C ILE A 59 -11.41 -14.48 2.70
N PHE A 60 -12.19 -13.45 2.42
CA PHE A 60 -13.64 -13.46 2.66
C PHE A 60 -14.44 -14.22 1.61
N PHE A 61 -13.78 -14.73 0.58
CA PHE A 61 -14.37 -15.55 -0.48
C PHE A 61 -13.74 -16.96 -0.41
N PRO A 62 -14.41 -17.93 0.26
CA PRO A 62 -13.83 -19.25 0.53
C PRO A 62 -13.39 -20.04 -0.73
N GLU A 63 -14.04 -19.77 -1.86
CA GLU A 63 -13.74 -20.40 -3.14
C GLU A 63 -12.50 -19.82 -3.84
N LYS A 64 -11.93 -18.73 -3.34
CA LYS A 64 -10.81 -18.02 -3.95
C LYS A 64 -9.52 -18.29 -3.18
N ILE A 65 -8.40 -18.31 -3.88
CA ILE A 65 -7.09 -18.50 -3.27
C ILE A 65 -6.52 -17.13 -2.86
N SER A 66 -6.14 -17.01 -1.60
CA SER A 66 -5.48 -15.82 -1.05
C SER A 66 -4.00 -16.10 -0.83
N VAL A 67 -3.12 -15.29 -1.43
CA VAL A 67 -1.67 -15.52 -1.45
C VAL A 67 -0.91 -14.39 -0.76
N ILE A 68 -0.04 -14.77 0.19
CA ILE A 68 1.02 -13.90 0.69
C ILE A 68 2.29 -14.26 -0.08
N GLY A 69 2.69 -13.39 -1.02
CA GLY A 69 3.83 -13.61 -1.91
C GLY A 69 5.19 -13.45 -1.21
N ASN A 70 6.23 -13.86 -1.90
CA ASN A 70 7.60 -13.87 -1.37
C ASN A 70 8.19 -12.47 -1.11
N GLY A 71 7.62 -11.43 -1.70
CA GLY A 71 8.05 -10.04 -1.47
C GLY A 71 7.49 -9.42 -0.20
N VAL A 72 6.54 -10.07 0.47
CA VAL A 72 6.01 -9.65 1.76
C VAL A 72 6.98 -10.06 2.87
N VAL A 73 7.27 -9.15 3.81
CA VAL A 73 7.94 -9.50 5.06
C VAL A 73 6.89 -9.85 6.11
N VAL A 74 6.94 -11.07 6.60
CA VAL A 74 5.89 -11.67 7.42
C VAL A 74 6.30 -11.65 8.89
N ASN A 75 5.50 -10.99 9.72
CA ASN A 75 5.60 -11.13 11.17
C ASN A 75 4.70 -12.30 11.60
N PRO A 76 5.25 -13.46 12.00
CA PRO A 76 4.45 -14.64 12.36
C PRO A 76 3.49 -14.38 13.51
N LYS A 77 3.90 -13.58 14.49
CA LYS A 77 3.05 -13.20 15.63
C LYS A 77 1.83 -12.38 15.19
N SER A 78 2.03 -11.42 14.31
CA SER A 78 0.93 -10.61 13.74
C SER A 78 0.01 -11.48 12.88
N LEU A 79 0.58 -12.38 12.08
CA LEU A 79 -0.19 -13.26 11.21
C LEU A 79 -1.07 -14.23 12.00
N VAL A 80 -0.52 -14.87 13.03
CA VAL A 80 -1.29 -15.78 13.90
C VAL A 80 -2.45 -15.05 14.59
N LYS A 81 -2.21 -13.85 15.10
CA LYS A 81 -3.29 -13.01 15.69
C LYS A 81 -4.37 -12.67 14.67
N GLU A 82 -4.00 -12.38 13.43
CA GLU A 82 -4.95 -12.07 12.36
C GLU A 82 -5.75 -13.32 11.97
N LEU A 83 -5.14 -14.51 11.94
CA LEU A 83 -5.83 -15.78 11.74
C LEU A 83 -6.82 -16.09 12.88
N GLU A 84 -6.39 -15.93 14.13
CA GLU A 84 -7.24 -16.12 15.31
C GLU A 84 -8.45 -15.17 15.28
N TYR A 85 -8.22 -13.91 14.94
CA TYR A 85 -9.28 -12.92 14.76
C TYR A 85 -10.29 -13.35 13.70
N LEU A 86 -9.83 -13.77 12.52
CA LEU A 86 -10.71 -14.23 11.43
C LEU A 86 -11.49 -15.48 11.82
N HIS A 87 -10.86 -16.44 12.49
CA HIS A 87 -11.54 -17.65 12.99
C HIS A 87 -12.63 -17.32 14.03
N ALA A 88 -12.35 -16.40 14.96
CA ALA A 88 -13.33 -15.94 15.94
C ALA A 88 -14.55 -15.27 15.29
N GLU A 89 -14.35 -14.67 14.12
CA GLU A 89 -15.39 -14.06 13.31
C GLU A 89 -16.10 -15.05 12.34
N GLY A 90 -15.72 -16.33 12.39
CA GLY A 90 -16.31 -17.38 11.54
C GLY A 90 -15.82 -17.38 10.10
N VAL A 91 -14.70 -16.71 9.80
CA VAL A 91 -14.10 -16.67 8.46
C VAL A 91 -13.13 -17.84 8.29
N SER A 92 -13.36 -18.67 7.27
CA SER A 92 -12.44 -19.76 6.91
C SER A 92 -11.15 -19.21 6.32
N THR A 93 -10.03 -19.78 6.73
CA THR A 93 -8.69 -19.43 6.23
C THR A 93 -8.04 -20.55 5.39
N GLU A 94 -8.77 -21.60 5.05
CA GLU A 94 -8.26 -22.75 4.30
C GLU A 94 -7.73 -22.39 2.92
N SER A 95 -8.21 -21.32 2.33
CA SER A 95 -7.78 -20.81 1.03
C SER A 95 -6.47 -20.01 1.06
N LEU A 96 -5.92 -19.72 2.25
CA LEU A 96 -4.68 -18.98 2.40
C LEU A 96 -3.47 -19.80 1.93
N ARG A 97 -2.55 -19.15 1.24
CA ARG A 97 -1.22 -19.70 0.85
C ARG A 97 -0.14 -18.66 1.19
N ILE A 98 0.92 -19.12 1.82
CA ILE A 98 2.05 -18.28 2.25
C ILE A 98 3.29 -18.76 1.53
N SER A 99 4.02 -17.85 0.91
CA SER A 99 5.29 -18.21 0.25
C SER A 99 6.32 -18.72 1.24
N ASP A 100 6.88 -19.88 0.95
CA ASP A 100 8.03 -20.46 1.64
C ASP A 100 9.28 -19.57 1.55
N ARG A 101 9.36 -18.69 0.52
CA ARG A 101 10.45 -17.74 0.28
C ARG A 101 10.25 -16.38 0.93
N ALA A 102 9.11 -16.09 1.55
CA ALA A 102 8.89 -14.85 2.26
C ALA A 102 9.82 -14.71 3.46
N HIS A 103 10.31 -13.50 3.73
CA HIS A 103 11.18 -13.22 4.86
C HIS A 103 10.39 -12.97 6.14
N VAL A 104 10.96 -13.40 7.26
CA VAL A 104 10.35 -13.33 8.60
C VAL A 104 10.80 -12.07 9.32
N ILE A 105 9.84 -11.36 9.92
CA ILE A 105 10.12 -10.29 10.89
C ILE A 105 10.20 -10.94 12.27
N LEU A 106 11.32 -10.72 12.95
CA LEU A 106 11.61 -11.21 14.30
C LEU A 106 11.70 -10.05 15.29
N PRO A 107 11.62 -10.29 16.60
CA PRO A 107 11.68 -9.24 17.63
C PRO A 107 12.87 -8.30 17.50
N TYR A 108 14.03 -8.80 17.07
CA TYR A 108 15.21 -7.95 16.89
C TYR A 108 15.06 -6.95 15.72
N HIS A 109 14.25 -7.23 14.71
CA HIS A 109 13.94 -6.28 13.65
C HIS A 109 13.10 -5.12 14.18
N ILE A 110 12.09 -5.44 15.00
CA ILE A 110 11.21 -4.45 15.62
C ILE A 110 12.00 -3.55 16.57
N LYS A 111 12.82 -4.16 17.43
CA LYS A 111 13.69 -3.42 18.36
C LYS A 111 14.68 -2.52 17.63
N LEU A 112 15.28 -3.02 16.55
CA LEU A 112 16.23 -2.22 15.75
C LEU A 112 15.55 -1.03 15.10
N ASP A 113 14.35 -1.20 14.54
CA ASP A 113 13.55 -0.12 13.93
C ASP A 113 13.28 1.00 14.95
N GLN A 114 12.82 0.61 16.15
CA GLN A 114 12.57 1.56 17.26
C GLN A 114 13.82 2.31 17.68
N LEU A 115 14.95 1.62 17.86
CA LEU A 115 16.21 2.23 18.26
C LEU A 115 16.79 3.16 17.21
N GLN A 116 16.71 2.77 15.93
CA GLN A 116 17.15 3.60 14.80
C GLN A 116 16.32 4.87 14.67
N GLU A 117 14.99 4.78 14.78
CA GLU A 117 14.13 5.96 14.75
C GLU A 117 14.38 6.89 15.95
N ALA A 118 14.53 6.34 17.15
CA ALA A 118 14.84 7.12 18.33
C ALA A 118 16.19 7.85 18.22
N ALA A 119 17.21 7.20 17.65
CA ALA A 119 18.55 7.77 17.47
C ALA A 119 18.60 8.92 16.45
N LYS A 120 17.65 8.98 15.49
CA LYS A 120 17.59 10.05 14.49
C LYS A 120 17.10 11.40 15.00
N GLY A 121 16.50 11.46 16.20
CA GLY A 121 15.98 12.70 16.78
C GLY A 121 15.00 13.42 15.84
N ASP A 122 15.33 14.64 15.41
CA ASP A 122 14.48 15.44 14.50
C ASP A 122 14.53 14.98 13.04
N ASN A 123 15.46 14.10 12.67
CA ASN A 123 15.59 13.56 11.32
C ASN A 123 14.87 12.20 11.14
N LYS A 124 13.82 11.97 11.90
CA LYS A 124 13.01 10.75 11.80
C LYS A 124 12.39 10.59 10.42
N ILE A 125 12.31 9.35 9.96
CA ILE A 125 11.58 8.99 8.74
C ILE A 125 10.08 8.90 9.05
N GLY A 126 9.72 8.60 10.30
CA GLY A 126 8.35 8.35 10.72
C GLY A 126 7.91 6.92 10.41
N THR A 127 8.77 5.93 10.71
CA THR A 127 8.46 4.52 10.50
C THR A 127 7.29 4.06 11.38
N THR A 128 6.70 2.92 11.02
CA THR A 128 5.62 2.31 11.82
C THR A 128 6.12 1.54 13.04
N ASN A 129 7.43 1.46 13.24
CA ASN A 129 8.09 0.67 14.29
C ASN A 129 7.71 -0.83 14.27
N LYS A 130 7.47 -1.37 13.08
CA LYS A 130 7.09 -2.77 12.84
C LYS A 130 8.26 -3.67 12.39
N GLY A 131 9.46 -3.11 12.27
CA GLY A 131 10.64 -3.85 11.83
C GLY A 131 10.70 -4.14 10.34
N ILE A 132 9.90 -3.45 9.53
CA ILE A 132 9.82 -3.66 8.07
C ILE A 132 11.18 -3.36 7.41
N GLY A 133 11.74 -2.17 7.65
CA GLY A 133 13.03 -1.77 7.11
C GLY A 133 14.16 -2.72 7.48
N PRO A 134 14.39 -3.02 8.76
CA PRO A 134 15.39 -3.98 9.19
C PRO A 134 15.23 -5.39 8.58
N ALA A 135 14.01 -5.88 8.38
CA ALA A 135 13.78 -7.16 7.73
C ALA A 135 14.19 -7.16 6.25
N TYR A 136 13.86 -6.09 5.51
CA TYR A 136 14.34 -5.92 4.13
C TYR A 136 15.86 -5.70 4.06
N MET A 137 16.46 -5.02 5.04
CA MET A 137 17.92 -4.90 5.14
C MET A 137 18.58 -6.26 5.28
N ASP A 138 18.12 -7.10 6.19
CA ASP A 138 18.65 -8.46 6.39
C ASP A 138 18.46 -9.32 5.15
N LYS A 139 17.34 -9.18 4.42
CA LYS A 139 17.12 -9.83 3.12
C LYS A 139 18.20 -9.43 2.11
N ALA A 140 18.47 -8.13 1.96
CA ALA A 140 19.46 -7.61 1.02
C ALA A 140 20.90 -7.99 1.45
N ALA A 141 21.18 -8.01 2.76
CA ALA A 141 22.43 -8.48 3.34
C ALA A 141 22.62 -10.01 3.23
N ARG A 142 21.56 -10.74 2.86
CA ARG A 142 21.56 -12.21 2.71
C ARG A 142 21.73 -12.97 4.03
N VAL A 143 21.30 -12.36 5.12
CA VAL A 143 21.25 -12.97 6.46
C VAL A 143 19.80 -13.19 6.94
N GLY A 144 18.82 -12.77 6.16
CA GLY A 144 17.40 -12.92 6.49
C GLY A 144 16.98 -14.37 6.68
N ILE A 145 16.01 -14.58 7.55
CA ILE A 145 15.36 -15.88 7.79
C ILE A 145 14.09 -15.94 6.97
N ARG A 146 13.91 -16.97 6.17
CA ARG A 146 12.70 -17.22 5.36
C ARG A 146 11.68 -18.05 6.13
N ILE A 147 10.46 -18.07 5.65
CA ILE A 147 9.41 -18.95 6.20
C ILE A 147 9.84 -20.42 6.16
N ALA A 148 10.45 -20.89 5.06
CA ALA A 148 10.97 -22.24 4.97
C ALA A 148 11.98 -22.57 6.09
N ASP A 149 12.87 -21.63 6.41
CA ASP A 149 13.86 -21.80 7.50
C ASP A 149 13.16 -21.85 8.87
N LEU A 150 12.12 -21.02 9.08
CA LEU A 150 11.35 -20.98 10.33
C LEU A 150 10.66 -22.32 10.66
N LEU A 151 10.28 -23.08 9.63
CA LEU A 151 9.58 -24.35 9.78
C LEU A 151 10.50 -25.51 10.17
N ASP A 152 11.79 -25.38 9.93
CA ASP A 152 12.81 -26.36 10.30
C ASP A 152 13.49 -25.96 11.61
N LYS A 153 13.37 -26.82 12.61
CA LYS A 153 13.82 -26.54 13.97
C LYS A 153 15.31 -26.25 14.07
N GLU A 154 16.12 -27.05 13.38
CA GLU A 154 17.59 -26.98 13.46
C GLU A 154 18.09 -25.78 12.65
N ILE A 155 17.57 -25.57 11.44
CA ILE A 155 17.93 -24.45 10.59
C ILE A 155 17.51 -23.12 11.26
N PHE A 156 16.31 -23.05 11.81
CA PHE A 156 15.84 -21.85 12.50
C PHE A 156 16.70 -21.52 13.72
N ALA A 157 17.03 -22.54 14.55
CA ALA A 157 17.88 -22.35 15.72
C ALA A 157 19.27 -21.82 15.34
N ASP A 158 19.91 -22.40 14.33
CA ASP A 158 21.24 -22.00 13.89
C ASP A 158 21.27 -20.57 13.34
N ARG A 159 20.35 -20.25 12.42
CA ARG A 159 20.24 -18.91 11.84
C ARG A 159 19.88 -17.85 12.87
N LEU A 160 18.91 -18.14 13.74
CA LEU A 160 18.52 -17.24 14.83
C LEU A 160 19.68 -16.96 15.77
N LYS A 161 20.42 -17.99 16.19
CA LYS A 161 21.57 -17.86 17.08
C LYS A 161 22.62 -16.91 16.50
N THR A 162 22.96 -17.10 15.22
CA THR A 162 23.94 -16.27 14.51
C THR A 162 23.48 -14.83 14.40
N ASN A 163 22.26 -14.61 13.91
CA ASN A 163 21.73 -13.26 13.68
C ASN A 163 21.51 -12.51 15.01
N LEU A 164 20.98 -13.19 16.03
CA LEU A 164 20.71 -12.59 17.31
C LEU A 164 21.99 -12.17 18.04
N ALA A 165 23.06 -12.95 17.93
CA ALA A 165 24.37 -12.60 18.53
C ALA A 165 24.88 -11.26 17.94
N GLU A 166 24.76 -11.07 16.62
CA GLU A 166 25.12 -9.80 15.97
C GLU A 166 24.22 -8.65 16.40
N LYS A 167 22.90 -8.85 16.40
CA LYS A 167 21.94 -7.83 16.79
C LYS A 167 22.08 -7.44 18.26
N ASN A 168 22.25 -8.40 19.17
CA ASN A 168 22.48 -8.13 20.58
C ASN A 168 23.77 -7.35 20.83
N ARG A 169 24.84 -7.67 20.11
CA ARG A 169 26.06 -6.86 20.15
C ARG A 169 25.82 -5.42 19.69
N LEU A 170 24.99 -5.22 18.65
CA LEU A 170 24.59 -3.88 18.19
C LEU A 170 23.77 -3.17 19.26
N PHE A 171 22.78 -3.83 19.87
CA PHE A 171 21.93 -3.27 20.91
C PHE A 171 22.76 -2.84 22.13
N SER A 172 23.58 -3.71 22.66
CA SER A 172 24.34 -3.42 23.88
C SER A 172 25.47 -2.41 23.65
N LYS A 173 26.20 -2.47 22.52
CA LYS A 173 27.38 -1.65 22.29
C LYS A 173 27.12 -0.31 21.62
N MET A 174 26.12 -0.24 20.74
CA MET A 174 25.84 0.98 19.98
C MET A 174 24.66 1.77 20.56
N TYR A 175 23.64 1.07 21.06
CA TYR A 175 22.40 1.70 21.53
C TYR A 175 22.25 1.68 23.05
N GLU A 176 23.19 1.07 23.79
CA GLU A 176 23.11 0.88 25.25
C GLU A 176 21.77 0.28 25.71
N ALA A 177 21.22 -0.62 24.86
CA ALA A 177 19.93 -1.25 25.06
C ALA A 177 20.10 -2.71 25.50
N GLU A 178 19.10 -3.24 26.18
CA GLU A 178 19.07 -4.63 26.64
C GLU A 178 19.14 -5.63 25.47
N GLU A 179 19.83 -6.72 25.68
CA GLU A 179 19.88 -7.84 24.74
C GLU A 179 18.58 -8.65 24.78
N LEU A 180 18.28 -9.34 23.67
CA LEU A 180 17.12 -10.21 23.57
C LEU A 180 17.53 -11.67 23.83
N SER A 181 16.60 -12.43 24.43
CA SER A 181 16.80 -13.84 24.76
C SER A 181 16.61 -14.72 23.51
N PHE A 182 17.58 -15.60 23.26
CA PHE A 182 17.45 -16.60 22.20
C PHE A 182 16.31 -17.58 22.50
N ASP A 183 16.24 -18.12 23.70
CA ASP A 183 15.27 -19.16 24.06
C ASP A 183 13.84 -18.64 23.93
N GLU A 184 13.56 -17.41 24.41
CA GLU A 184 12.23 -16.79 24.30
C GLU A 184 11.80 -16.60 22.84
N ILE A 185 12.69 -16.09 21.98
CA ILE A 185 12.39 -15.87 20.56
C ILE A 185 12.22 -17.21 19.86
N PHE A 186 13.12 -18.17 20.13
CA PHE A 186 13.10 -19.47 19.47
C PHE A 186 11.80 -20.21 19.79
N GLU A 187 11.45 -20.34 21.06
CA GLU A 187 10.24 -21.05 21.49
C GLU A 187 8.97 -20.42 20.92
N GLU A 188 8.84 -19.10 21.08
CA GLU A 188 7.65 -18.37 20.64
C GLU A 188 7.50 -18.43 19.09
N TYR A 189 8.55 -18.13 18.34
CA TYR A 189 8.47 -18.00 16.88
C TYR A 189 8.46 -19.35 16.16
N TYR A 190 9.14 -20.35 16.70
CA TYR A 190 9.01 -21.71 16.18
C TYR A 190 7.58 -22.24 16.35
N ALA A 191 6.94 -21.95 17.49
CA ALA A 191 5.54 -22.31 17.72
C ALA A 191 4.61 -21.62 16.70
N TYR A 192 4.81 -20.33 16.42
CA TYR A 192 4.05 -19.63 15.36
C TYR A 192 4.31 -20.27 13.99
N GLY A 193 5.55 -20.63 13.68
CA GLY A 193 5.90 -21.34 12.45
C GLY A 193 5.09 -22.63 12.28
N GLN A 194 4.98 -23.44 13.34
CA GLN A 194 4.20 -24.68 13.30
C GLN A 194 2.68 -24.42 13.09
N GLN A 195 2.13 -23.33 13.63
CA GLN A 195 0.72 -22.97 13.43
C GLN A 195 0.42 -22.58 11.98
N ILE A 196 1.35 -21.89 11.29
CA ILE A 196 1.16 -21.45 9.91
C ILE A 196 1.62 -22.46 8.86
N LYS A 197 2.29 -23.54 9.27
CA LYS A 197 2.91 -24.54 8.38
C LYS A 197 1.96 -25.09 7.32
N GLN A 198 0.71 -25.30 7.66
CA GLN A 198 -0.32 -25.84 6.76
C GLN A 198 -0.59 -24.94 5.54
N TYR A 199 -0.31 -23.65 5.63
CA TYR A 199 -0.52 -22.67 4.56
C TYR A 199 0.71 -22.49 3.66
N VAL A 200 1.88 -22.98 4.07
CA VAL A 200 3.16 -22.68 3.42
C VAL A 200 3.38 -23.55 2.20
N THR A 201 3.74 -22.90 1.09
CA THR A 201 3.98 -23.55 -0.20
C THR A 201 4.79 -22.65 -1.15
N ASP A 202 5.19 -23.18 -2.32
CA ASP A 202 5.71 -22.36 -3.41
C ASP A 202 4.57 -21.61 -4.10
N THR A 203 4.36 -20.36 -3.71
CA THR A 203 3.29 -19.52 -4.23
C THR A 203 3.52 -19.07 -5.67
N SER A 204 4.77 -19.06 -6.16
CA SER A 204 5.06 -18.71 -7.55
C SER A 204 4.47 -19.73 -8.52
N VAL A 205 4.51 -21.01 -8.16
CA VAL A 205 3.87 -22.09 -8.94
C VAL A 205 2.35 -21.85 -9.00
N ILE A 206 1.72 -21.66 -7.86
CA ILE A 206 0.25 -21.42 -7.80
C ILE A 206 -0.17 -20.25 -8.69
N LEU A 207 0.55 -19.13 -8.62
CA LEU A 207 0.21 -17.94 -9.38
C LEU A 207 0.43 -18.12 -10.88
N ASN A 208 1.55 -18.75 -11.27
CA ASN A 208 1.82 -19.01 -12.68
C ASN A 208 0.86 -20.02 -13.28
N ASP A 209 0.56 -21.12 -12.57
CA ASP A 209 -0.42 -22.13 -13.03
C ASP A 209 -1.82 -21.53 -13.19
N ALA A 210 -2.23 -20.66 -12.26
CA ALA A 210 -3.50 -19.95 -12.37
C ALA A 210 -3.56 -19.07 -13.61
N LEU A 211 -2.51 -18.27 -13.87
CA LEU A 211 -2.44 -17.43 -15.07
C LEU A 211 -2.39 -18.23 -16.36
N ASP A 212 -1.62 -19.32 -16.40
CA ASP A 212 -1.51 -20.19 -17.57
C ASP A 212 -2.83 -20.95 -17.85
N ALA A 213 -3.61 -21.22 -16.81
CA ALA A 213 -4.97 -21.75 -16.91
C ALA A 213 -6.04 -20.69 -17.28
N GLY A 214 -5.63 -19.44 -17.53
CA GLY A 214 -6.54 -18.35 -17.87
C GLY A 214 -7.38 -17.80 -16.70
N LYS A 215 -7.04 -18.13 -15.47
CA LYS A 215 -7.72 -17.61 -14.28
C LYS A 215 -7.37 -16.15 -14.04
N ARG A 216 -8.30 -15.40 -13.46
CA ARG A 216 -8.09 -14.00 -13.09
C ARG A 216 -7.33 -13.91 -11.78
N VAL A 217 -6.17 -13.25 -11.83
CA VAL A 217 -5.30 -13.00 -10.67
C VAL A 217 -5.26 -11.51 -10.38
N LEU A 218 -5.60 -11.15 -9.15
CA LEU A 218 -5.53 -9.78 -8.64
C LEU A 218 -4.31 -9.64 -7.74
N PHE A 219 -3.41 -8.71 -8.08
CA PHE A 219 -2.28 -8.36 -7.24
C PHE A 219 -2.61 -7.12 -6.43
N GLU A 220 -2.61 -7.27 -5.12
CA GLU A 220 -2.94 -6.25 -4.14
C GLU A 220 -1.67 -5.56 -3.65
N GLY A 221 -1.46 -4.30 -4.06
CA GLY A 221 -0.37 -3.47 -3.58
C GLY A 221 -0.68 -2.87 -2.21
N ALA A 222 0.36 -2.67 -1.42
CA ALA A 222 0.32 -1.92 -0.18
C ALA A 222 1.07 -0.59 -0.35
N GLN A 223 0.85 0.37 0.55
CA GLN A 223 1.41 1.73 0.52
C GLN A 223 1.03 2.47 -0.77
N GLY A 224 1.92 3.29 -1.31
CA GLY A 224 1.72 4.05 -2.54
C GLY A 224 3.03 4.22 -3.30
N VAL A 225 2.95 4.53 -4.59
CA VAL A 225 4.10 4.71 -5.49
C VAL A 225 5.10 5.74 -4.95
N MET A 226 4.60 6.83 -4.34
CA MET A 226 5.47 7.87 -3.79
C MET A 226 6.21 7.45 -2.51
N LEU A 227 5.90 6.26 -1.97
CA LEU A 227 6.62 5.59 -0.89
C LEU A 227 7.53 4.47 -1.39
N ASP A 228 7.68 4.28 -2.70
CA ASP A 228 8.58 3.29 -3.28
C ASP A 228 10.04 3.62 -2.98
N ILE A 229 10.84 2.61 -2.62
CA ILE A 229 12.24 2.82 -2.21
C ILE A 229 13.11 3.39 -3.33
N ASP A 230 12.80 3.08 -4.59
CA ASP A 230 13.56 3.53 -5.76
C ASP A 230 12.94 4.75 -6.42
N GLN A 231 11.62 4.83 -6.50
CA GLN A 231 10.89 5.82 -7.29
C GLN A 231 10.13 6.85 -6.45
N GLY A 232 10.09 6.67 -5.15
CA GLY A 232 9.37 7.54 -4.22
C GLY A 232 10.17 8.74 -3.73
N THR A 233 9.66 9.37 -2.67
CA THR A 233 10.24 10.57 -2.03
C THR A 233 11.34 10.17 -1.05
N TYR A 234 12.40 9.55 -1.55
CA TYR A 234 13.52 9.09 -0.73
C TYR A 234 14.17 10.25 0.05
N PRO A 235 14.50 10.13 1.36
CA PRO A 235 14.44 8.89 2.18
C PRO A 235 13.09 8.64 2.89
N PHE A 236 12.08 9.48 2.68
CA PHE A 236 10.75 9.36 3.30
C PHE A 236 9.89 8.35 2.53
N VAL A 237 10.30 7.10 2.54
CA VAL A 237 9.74 5.98 1.79
C VAL A 237 9.65 4.72 2.64
N THR A 238 8.92 3.70 2.16
CA THR A 238 9.00 2.34 2.69
C THR A 238 10.23 1.61 2.13
N SER A 239 10.59 0.48 2.71
CA SER A 239 11.75 -0.32 2.27
C SER A 239 11.38 -1.37 1.22
N SER A 240 10.28 -1.21 0.52
CA SER A 240 9.80 -2.12 -0.52
C SER A 240 9.41 -1.35 -1.79
N ASN A 241 9.00 -2.08 -2.83
CA ASN A 241 8.58 -1.53 -4.10
C ASN A 241 7.06 -1.63 -4.30
N PRO A 242 6.27 -0.61 -3.88
CA PRO A 242 4.84 -0.50 -4.18
C PRO A 242 4.51 -0.34 -5.67
N VAL A 243 5.45 0.09 -6.51
CA VAL A 243 5.27 0.17 -7.96
C VAL A 243 4.85 -1.18 -8.55
N ALA A 244 4.12 -1.18 -9.66
CA ALA A 244 3.64 -2.42 -10.28
C ALA A 244 4.76 -3.40 -10.67
N GLY A 245 5.96 -2.91 -10.98
CA GLY A 245 7.14 -3.74 -11.21
C GLY A 245 7.53 -4.61 -10.03
N GLY A 246 7.16 -4.21 -8.81
CA GLY A 246 7.35 -4.99 -7.58
C GLY A 246 6.61 -6.33 -7.58
N VAL A 247 5.52 -6.45 -8.34
CA VAL A 247 4.75 -7.70 -8.50
C VAL A 247 5.63 -8.82 -9.02
N THR A 248 6.41 -8.55 -10.05
CA THR A 248 7.26 -9.57 -10.70
C THR A 248 8.23 -10.21 -9.71
N ILE A 249 8.92 -9.39 -8.93
CA ILE A 249 9.90 -9.87 -7.95
C ILE A 249 9.19 -10.45 -6.72
N GLY A 250 8.14 -9.78 -6.26
CA GLY A 250 7.47 -10.12 -5.01
C GLY A 250 6.45 -11.26 -5.09
N SER A 251 6.14 -11.75 -6.29
CA SER A 251 5.24 -12.88 -6.51
C SER A 251 5.85 -14.03 -7.33
N GLY A 252 6.98 -13.78 -7.99
CA GLY A 252 7.59 -14.75 -8.90
C GLY A 252 6.84 -14.93 -10.22
N VAL A 253 6.04 -13.95 -10.62
CA VAL A 253 5.33 -13.92 -11.91
C VAL A 253 6.11 -13.09 -12.92
N GLY A 254 6.35 -13.63 -14.11
CA GLY A 254 7.09 -12.92 -15.17
C GLY A 254 6.38 -11.64 -15.64
N PRO A 255 7.13 -10.59 -16.05
CA PRO A 255 6.55 -9.29 -16.38
C PRO A 255 5.57 -9.35 -17.56
N SER A 256 5.78 -10.27 -18.50
CA SER A 256 4.89 -10.46 -19.67
C SER A 256 3.50 -11.00 -19.33
N LYS A 257 3.32 -11.49 -18.09
CA LYS A 257 2.02 -11.97 -17.59
C LYS A 257 1.20 -10.88 -16.91
N ILE A 258 1.71 -9.65 -16.77
CA ILE A 258 0.99 -8.52 -16.18
C ILE A 258 0.23 -7.80 -17.30
N ASN A 259 -1.10 -7.78 -17.22
CA ASN A 259 -1.94 -7.23 -18.28
C ASN A 259 -2.41 -5.79 -18.01
N LYS A 260 -2.94 -5.52 -16.81
CA LYS A 260 -3.44 -4.19 -16.46
C LYS A 260 -2.90 -3.72 -15.11
N VAL A 261 -2.72 -2.42 -14.98
CA VAL A 261 -2.35 -1.76 -13.74
C VAL A 261 -3.38 -0.69 -13.43
N VAL A 262 -4.09 -0.85 -12.33
CA VAL A 262 -5.08 0.11 -11.82
C VAL A 262 -4.40 1.00 -10.79
N GLY A 263 -4.25 2.27 -11.13
CA GLY A 263 -3.78 3.29 -10.19
C GLY A 263 -4.94 3.84 -9.38
N VAL A 264 -4.84 3.80 -8.06
CA VAL A 264 -5.84 4.35 -7.15
C VAL A 264 -5.34 5.69 -6.63
N CYS A 265 -6.12 6.74 -6.80
CA CYS A 265 -5.85 8.08 -6.30
C CYS A 265 -7.04 8.66 -5.56
N LYS A 266 -6.79 9.64 -4.69
CA LYS A 266 -7.80 10.54 -4.17
C LYS A 266 -8.02 11.71 -5.14
N ALA A 267 -9.18 12.34 -5.07
CA ALA A 267 -9.45 13.59 -5.78
C ALA A 267 -8.65 14.78 -5.21
N TYR A 268 -7.90 14.58 -4.17
CA TYR A 268 -6.94 15.50 -3.54
C TYR A 268 -5.71 14.67 -3.12
N THR A 269 -4.76 15.27 -2.42
CA THR A 269 -3.58 14.55 -1.94
C THR A 269 -3.58 14.50 -0.41
N SER A 270 -3.23 13.36 0.17
CA SER A 270 -2.93 13.25 1.59
C SER A 270 -1.64 12.51 1.83
N ARG A 271 -0.95 12.83 2.93
CA ARG A 271 0.30 12.22 3.32
C ARG A 271 0.40 12.06 4.83
N VAL A 272 0.92 10.92 5.26
CA VAL A 272 1.38 10.68 6.64
C VAL A 272 2.90 10.80 6.67
N GLY A 273 3.43 11.32 7.78
CA GLY A 273 4.87 11.46 7.99
C GLY A 273 5.50 12.70 7.34
N ASP A 274 6.81 12.75 7.44
CA ASP A 274 7.61 13.90 7.02
C ASP A 274 7.96 13.85 5.53
N GLY A 275 8.67 14.87 5.07
CA GLY A 275 9.10 15.02 3.69
C GLY A 275 8.32 16.07 2.91
N PRO A 276 8.85 16.48 1.74
CA PRO A 276 8.25 17.50 0.90
C PRO A 276 6.86 17.13 0.40
N PHE A 277 5.99 18.12 0.34
CA PHE A 277 4.62 18.00 -0.14
C PHE A 277 4.23 19.31 -0.85
N PRO A 278 4.57 19.47 -2.14
CA PRO A 278 4.44 20.76 -2.84
C PRO A 278 3.04 21.37 -2.83
N THR A 279 2.00 20.53 -2.86
CA THR A 279 0.60 21.00 -2.88
C THR A 279 -0.05 21.08 -1.51
N GLU A 280 0.72 20.96 -0.41
CA GLU A 280 0.20 20.99 0.96
C GLU A 280 -0.56 22.28 1.26
N LEU A 281 -1.69 22.16 1.95
CA LEU A 281 -2.56 23.26 2.36
C LEU A 281 -2.49 23.47 3.87
N PHE A 282 -2.40 24.77 4.24
CA PHE A 282 -2.34 25.21 5.64
C PHE A 282 -3.49 26.18 5.96
N ASP A 283 -4.45 26.31 5.06
CA ASP A 283 -5.59 27.22 5.11
C ASP A 283 -6.90 26.51 5.49
N GLU A 284 -8.00 27.26 5.52
CA GLU A 284 -9.34 26.75 5.81
C GLU A 284 -9.80 25.66 4.82
N VAL A 285 -9.34 25.70 3.57
CA VAL A 285 -9.65 24.67 2.57
C VAL A 285 -8.98 23.35 2.96
N GLY A 286 -7.73 23.40 3.39
CA GLY A 286 -7.01 22.24 3.89
C GLY A 286 -7.68 21.63 5.13
N GLU A 287 -8.13 22.45 6.06
CA GLU A 287 -8.87 22.00 7.24
C GLU A 287 -10.20 21.35 6.84
N ARG A 288 -10.97 21.97 5.93
CA ARG A 288 -12.21 21.39 5.41
C ARG A 288 -12.00 20.04 4.76
N ILE A 289 -10.99 19.89 3.87
CA ILE A 289 -10.67 18.62 3.22
C ILE A 289 -10.32 17.56 4.28
N ARG A 290 -9.57 17.93 5.32
CA ARG A 290 -9.20 17.01 6.42
C ARG A 290 -10.43 16.52 7.19
N GLU A 291 -11.32 17.44 7.57
CA GLU A 291 -12.53 17.12 8.32
C GLU A 291 -13.51 16.27 7.50
N VAL A 292 -13.87 16.73 6.31
CA VAL A 292 -14.84 16.02 5.44
C VAL A 292 -14.28 14.70 4.93
N GLY A 293 -12.98 14.65 4.64
CA GLY A 293 -12.29 13.43 4.20
C GLY A 293 -11.93 12.47 5.34
N HIS A 294 -12.18 12.85 6.59
CA HIS A 294 -11.76 12.10 7.80
C HIS A 294 -10.27 11.71 7.74
N GLU A 295 -9.42 12.68 7.38
CA GLU A 295 -7.99 12.49 7.19
C GLU A 295 -7.24 12.46 8.52
N TYR A 296 -7.47 11.37 9.27
CA TYR A 296 -6.83 11.06 10.55
C TYR A 296 -6.27 9.65 10.55
N GLY A 297 -5.15 9.46 11.24
CA GLY A 297 -4.51 8.14 11.35
C GLY A 297 -5.41 7.15 12.09
N THR A 298 -5.65 6.00 11.48
CA THR A 298 -6.58 4.97 12.01
C THR A 298 -6.18 4.47 13.41
N THR A 299 -4.88 4.43 13.71
CA THR A 299 -4.34 3.92 14.97
C THR A 299 -4.04 5.03 15.97
N THR A 300 -3.54 6.17 15.48
CA THR A 300 -3.03 7.26 16.33
C THR A 300 -3.98 8.44 16.45
N GLY A 301 -5.00 8.54 15.59
CA GLY A 301 -5.87 9.71 15.48
C GLY A 301 -5.14 10.99 15.01
N ARG A 302 -3.85 10.88 14.64
CA ARG A 302 -3.05 12.04 14.22
C ARG A 302 -3.58 12.59 12.89
N PRO A 303 -3.75 13.92 12.74
CA PRO A 303 -4.19 14.53 11.49
C PRO A 303 -3.18 14.27 10.37
N ARG A 304 -3.69 13.88 9.20
CA ARG A 304 -2.89 13.76 7.99
C ARG A 304 -2.69 15.13 7.36
N ARG A 305 -1.56 15.31 6.72
CA ARG A 305 -1.28 16.43 5.84
C ARG A 305 -2.13 16.29 4.57
N VAL A 306 -2.74 17.36 4.12
CA VAL A 306 -3.62 17.37 2.94
C VAL A 306 -3.21 18.46 1.97
N GLY A 307 -3.51 18.26 0.69
CA GLY A 307 -3.20 19.21 -0.37
C GLY A 307 -4.06 18.98 -1.60
N TRP A 308 -3.96 19.89 -2.58
CA TRP A 308 -4.64 19.75 -3.85
C TRP A 308 -4.12 18.54 -4.64
N PHE A 309 -4.93 18.08 -5.59
CA PHE A 309 -4.54 17.02 -6.52
C PHE A 309 -3.30 17.43 -7.32
N ASP A 310 -2.31 16.56 -7.38
CA ASP A 310 -1.02 16.82 -8.01
C ASP A 310 -0.83 15.94 -9.26
N SER A 311 -1.04 16.53 -10.44
CA SER A 311 -0.88 15.79 -11.68
C SER A 311 0.58 15.48 -12.04
N VAL A 312 1.55 16.21 -11.46
CA VAL A 312 2.99 15.90 -11.64
C VAL A 312 3.33 14.57 -10.97
N VAL A 313 2.89 14.42 -9.71
CA VAL A 313 2.97 13.15 -8.96
C VAL A 313 2.27 12.02 -9.72
N MET A 314 1.08 12.28 -10.24
CA MET A 314 0.30 11.27 -10.96
C MET A 314 0.95 10.82 -12.27
N ARG A 315 1.53 11.75 -13.04
CA ARG A 315 2.30 11.40 -14.25
C ARG A 315 3.56 10.61 -13.93
N HIS A 316 4.24 10.94 -12.83
CA HIS A 316 5.36 10.15 -12.33
C HIS A 316 4.91 8.71 -12.00
N SER A 317 3.86 8.57 -11.19
CA SER A 317 3.30 7.26 -10.80
C SER A 317 2.84 6.44 -12.00
N ARG A 318 2.19 7.07 -12.97
CA ARG A 318 1.80 6.44 -14.25
C ARG A 318 3.01 5.87 -14.98
N ARG A 319 4.07 6.66 -15.12
CA ARG A 319 5.27 6.26 -15.86
C ARG A 319 5.98 5.09 -15.23
N VAL A 320 6.22 5.16 -13.90
CA VAL A 320 7.03 4.14 -13.19
C VAL A 320 6.26 2.85 -12.90
N SER A 321 4.93 2.89 -12.91
CA SER A 321 4.08 1.70 -12.71
C SER A 321 3.39 1.21 -13.96
N GLY A 322 3.45 1.94 -15.09
CA GLY A 322 2.74 1.56 -16.31
C GLY A 322 1.21 1.53 -16.12
N ILE A 323 0.66 2.52 -15.40
CA ILE A 323 -0.77 2.57 -15.09
C ILE A 323 -1.59 2.66 -16.37
N THR A 324 -2.53 1.74 -16.52
CA THR A 324 -3.45 1.64 -17.67
C THR A 324 -4.83 2.22 -17.40
N ASN A 325 -5.26 2.19 -16.15
CA ASN A 325 -6.57 2.64 -15.70
C ASN A 325 -6.45 3.39 -14.39
N LEU A 326 -7.25 4.45 -14.19
CA LEU A 326 -7.33 5.17 -12.93
C LEU A 326 -8.64 4.91 -12.20
N ARG A 327 -8.55 4.87 -10.89
CA ARG A 327 -9.68 4.96 -9.98
C ARG A 327 -9.55 6.21 -9.12
N LEU A 328 -10.58 7.06 -9.19
CA LEU A 328 -10.69 8.29 -8.41
C LEU A 328 -11.56 8.06 -7.18
N ASN A 329 -10.97 8.15 -5.99
CA ASN A 329 -11.65 8.01 -4.70
C ASN A 329 -11.83 9.35 -4.00
N PHE A 330 -12.68 9.38 -2.98
CA PHE A 330 -12.92 10.54 -2.11
C PHE A 330 -13.39 11.79 -2.86
N PHE A 331 -14.04 11.60 -3.98
CA PHE A 331 -14.42 12.68 -4.88
C PHE A 331 -15.46 13.64 -4.25
N ALA A 332 -16.41 13.10 -3.49
CA ALA A 332 -17.43 13.91 -2.82
C ALA A 332 -16.86 14.85 -1.73
N VAL A 333 -15.62 14.63 -1.28
CA VAL A 333 -14.96 15.52 -0.31
C VAL A 333 -14.78 16.94 -0.84
N LEU A 334 -14.71 17.10 -2.16
CA LEU A 334 -14.57 18.41 -2.81
C LEU A 334 -15.89 19.15 -3.02
N SER A 335 -17.05 18.54 -2.76
CA SER A 335 -18.35 19.21 -2.83
C SER A 335 -18.43 20.38 -1.84
N GLY A 336 -19.08 21.48 -2.24
CA GLY A 336 -19.21 22.69 -1.44
C GLY A 336 -17.96 23.59 -1.46
N LEU A 337 -17.07 23.42 -2.42
CA LEU A 337 -15.99 24.35 -2.72
C LEU A 337 -16.34 25.16 -3.97
N ASP A 338 -16.20 26.49 -3.91
CA ASP A 338 -16.42 27.37 -5.05
C ASP A 338 -15.42 27.14 -6.18
N THR A 339 -14.19 26.83 -5.80
CA THR A 339 -13.07 26.60 -6.72
C THR A 339 -12.29 25.36 -6.27
N VAL A 340 -11.94 24.51 -7.22
CA VAL A 340 -11.04 23.38 -7.02
C VAL A 340 -9.78 23.57 -7.86
N LYS A 341 -8.63 23.15 -7.34
CA LYS A 341 -7.34 23.36 -8.00
C LYS A 341 -6.66 22.02 -8.30
N ILE A 342 -5.97 21.98 -9.45
CA ILE A 342 -5.11 20.88 -9.84
C ILE A 342 -3.70 21.42 -10.08
N CYS A 343 -2.70 20.87 -9.41
CA CYS A 343 -1.32 21.19 -9.71
C CYS A 343 -0.93 20.55 -11.06
N VAL A 344 -0.56 21.39 -12.02
CA VAL A 344 -0.24 20.98 -13.40
C VAL A 344 1.27 20.95 -13.69
N ALA A 345 2.05 21.69 -12.91
CA ALA A 345 3.50 21.78 -13.01
C ALA A 345 4.05 22.35 -11.70
N TYR A 346 5.38 22.40 -11.58
CA TYR A 346 6.05 23.13 -10.50
C TYR A 346 6.85 24.31 -11.07
N ASP A 347 6.97 25.36 -10.29
CA ASP A 347 8.02 26.37 -10.46
C ASP A 347 9.19 25.96 -9.56
N LEU A 348 10.35 25.73 -10.15
CA LEU A 348 11.60 25.46 -9.45
C LEU A 348 12.59 26.58 -9.75
N ASP A 349 12.78 27.50 -8.79
CA ASP A 349 13.72 28.62 -8.90
C ASP A 349 13.45 29.52 -10.12
N GLY A 350 12.17 29.71 -10.51
CA GLY A 350 11.75 30.51 -11.66
C GLY A 350 11.66 29.72 -12.98
N GLU A 351 11.93 28.44 -12.97
CA GLU A 351 11.78 27.56 -14.12
C GLU A 351 10.57 26.64 -13.95
N ARG A 352 9.67 26.62 -14.94
CA ARG A 352 8.54 25.70 -14.97
C ARG A 352 9.01 24.31 -15.34
N ILE A 353 8.77 23.34 -14.44
CA ILE A 353 9.06 21.93 -14.68
C ILE A 353 7.77 21.10 -14.61
N ASP A 354 7.67 20.04 -15.39
CA ASP A 354 6.51 19.12 -15.48
C ASP A 354 6.84 17.69 -15.00
N TYR A 355 8.00 17.50 -14.41
CA TYR A 355 8.48 16.26 -13.84
C TYR A 355 8.68 16.37 -12.33
N TYR A 356 8.68 15.21 -11.65
CA TYR A 356 8.90 15.10 -10.21
C TYR A 356 10.42 15.01 -9.94
N PRO A 357 11.05 16.01 -9.27
CA PRO A 357 12.49 16.00 -9.00
C PRO A 357 12.90 14.85 -8.07
N ALA A 358 14.01 14.19 -8.38
CA ALA A 358 14.61 13.18 -7.51
C ALA A 358 15.35 13.79 -6.31
N SER A 359 15.82 15.02 -6.44
CA SER A 359 16.51 15.74 -5.36
C SER A 359 15.49 16.25 -4.34
N LEU A 360 15.66 15.83 -3.07
CA LEU A 360 14.85 16.32 -1.96
C LEU A 360 14.94 17.84 -1.79
N GLU A 361 16.12 18.40 -1.99
CA GLU A 361 16.35 19.85 -1.87
C GLU A 361 15.69 20.64 -3.01
N GLN A 362 15.66 20.09 -4.23
CA GLN A 362 14.89 20.68 -5.31
C GLN A 362 13.40 20.60 -5.03
N LEU A 363 12.93 19.43 -4.57
CA LEU A 363 11.52 19.22 -4.29
C LEU A 363 10.99 20.14 -3.19
N LYS A 364 11.80 20.46 -2.18
CA LYS A 364 11.46 21.44 -1.14
C LYS A 364 11.26 22.87 -1.67
N ARG A 365 11.94 23.21 -2.78
CA ARG A 365 11.83 24.52 -3.41
C ARG A 365 10.77 24.60 -4.52
N CYS A 366 10.19 23.45 -4.87
CA CYS A 366 9.11 23.42 -5.84
C CYS A 366 7.87 24.14 -5.32
N GLU A 367 7.42 25.14 -6.05
CA GLU A 367 6.13 25.80 -5.84
C GLU A 367 5.10 25.27 -6.85
N PRO A 368 3.89 24.85 -6.41
CA PRO A 368 2.91 24.29 -7.32
C PRO A 368 2.31 25.37 -8.24
N ILE A 369 2.23 25.06 -9.53
CA ILE A 369 1.49 25.85 -10.52
C ILE A 369 0.13 25.21 -10.70
N TYR A 370 -0.92 25.95 -10.34
CA TYR A 370 -2.28 25.45 -10.35
C TYR A 370 -3.07 25.86 -11.60
N GLU A 371 -3.90 24.94 -12.07
CA GLU A 371 -5.06 25.20 -12.88
C GLU A 371 -6.28 25.26 -11.95
N GLU A 372 -7.06 26.33 -12.04
CA GLU A 372 -8.27 26.52 -11.26
C GLU A 372 -9.50 26.13 -12.09
N LEU A 373 -10.36 25.34 -11.49
CA LEU A 373 -11.63 24.91 -12.09
C LEU A 373 -12.79 25.35 -11.19
N PRO A 374 -13.96 25.66 -11.78
CA PRO A 374 -15.17 25.89 -10.98
C PRO A 374 -15.50 24.68 -10.12
N GLY A 375 -15.80 24.91 -8.85
CA GLY A 375 -16.29 23.88 -7.94
C GLY A 375 -17.78 23.57 -8.14
N TRP A 376 -18.34 22.80 -7.23
CA TRP A 376 -19.76 22.45 -7.22
C TRP A 376 -20.27 22.40 -5.77
N GLU A 377 -21.51 22.87 -5.58
CA GLU A 377 -22.16 22.93 -4.27
C GLU A 377 -22.91 21.63 -3.94
N GLU A 378 -23.31 20.88 -4.97
CA GLU A 378 -24.20 19.74 -4.83
C GLU A 378 -23.55 18.58 -4.08
N ASP A 379 -24.34 17.92 -3.26
CA ASP A 379 -23.98 16.62 -2.69
C ASP A 379 -24.04 15.54 -3.78
N ILE A 380 -22.90 15.01 -4.16
CA ILE A 380 -22.76 13.96 -5.19
C ILE A 380 -22.77 12.53 -4.65
N THR A 381 -22.95 12.34 -3.34
CA THR A 381 -22.90 11.00 -2.72
C THR A 381 -24.00 10.06 -3.23
N GLY A 382 -25.07 10.61 -3.76
CA GLY A 382 -26.17 9.90 -4.40
C GLY A 382 -25.96 9.55 -5.88
N CYS A 383 -24.96 10.12 -6.56
CA CYS A 383 -24.74 9.90 -7.99
C CYS A 383 -24.27 8.46 -8.27
N ARG A 384 -24.83 7.83 -9.31
CA ARG A 384 -24.54 6.44 -9.72
C ARG A 384 -24.00 6.34 -11.15
N SER A 385 -23.86 7.47 -11.84
CA SER A 385 -23.26 7.53 -13.18
C SER A 385 -22.52 8.86 -13.36
N LEU A 386 -21.71 8.95 -14.41
CA LEU A 386 -21.02 10.19 -14.76
C LEU A 386 -22.01 11.29 -15.16
N ASP A 387 -23.11 10.92 -15.79
CA ASP A 387 -24.14 11.87 -16.27
C ASP A 387 -24.97 12.49 -15.14
N GLU A 388 -25.07 11.82 -14.01
CA GLU A 388 -25.74 12.35 -12.82
C GLU A 388 -24.90 13.38 -12.05
N LEU A 389 -23.60 13.44 -12.32
CA LEU A 389 -22.73 14.45 -11.70
C LEU A 389 -23.07 15.86 -12.22
N PRO A 390 -22.96 16.90 -11.37
CA PRO A 390 -22.94 18.29 -11.83
C PRO A 390 -21.88 18.50 -12.92
N GLU A 391 -22.12 19.43 -13.81
CA GLU A 391 -21.23 19.70 -14.94
C GLU A 391 -19.78 19.96 -14.51
N ASN A 392 -19.59 20.79 -13.49
CA ASN A 392 -18.27 21.12 -12.96
C ASN A 392 -17.56 19.87 -12.38
N ALA A 393 -18.30 19.01 -11.68
CA ALA A 393 -17.76 17.75 -11.16
C ALA A 393 -17.36 16.80 -12.29
N ARG A 394 -18.16 16.67 -13.35
CA ARG A 394 -17.79 15.91 -14.57
C ARG A 394 -16.55 16.47 -15.23
N ASN A 395 -16.46 17.79 -15.35
CA ASN A 395 -15.31 18.45 -15.95
C ASN A 395 -14.04 18.19 -15.14
N TYR A 396 -14.14 18.18 -13.80
CA TYR A 396 -13.01 17.80 -12.95
C TYR A 396 -12.52 16.37 -13.22
N VAL A 397 -13.43 15.38 -13.22
CA VAL A 397 -13.10 13.98 -13.50
C VAL A 397 -12.42 13.85 -14.88
N ARG A 398 -12.97 14.51 -15.91
CA ARG A 398 -12.41 14.52 -17.26
C ARG A 398 -11.00 15.13 -17.27
N ARG A 399 -10.86 16.28 -16.61
CA ARG A 399 -9.59 17.01 -16.58
C ARG A 399 -8.48 16.25 -15.86
N VAL A 400 -8.78 15.56 -14.78
CA VAL A 400 -7.85 14.65 -14.10
C VAL A 400 -7.35 13.58 -15.08
N GLY A 401 -8.24 12.91 -15.80
CA GLY A 401 -7.89 11.90 -16.80
C GLY A 401 -6.98 12.45 -17.90
N GLU A 402 -7.30 13.64 -18.43
CA GLU A 402 -6.50 14.31 -19.47
C GLU A 402 -5.08 14.65 -18.97
N LEU A 403 -4.96 15.29 -17.80
CA LEU A 403 -3.68 15.71 -17.23
C LEU A 403 -2.77 14.53 -16.88
N VAL A 404 -3.34 13.43 -16.40
CA VAL A 404 -2.59 12.21 -16.12
C VAL A 404 -2.33 11.41 -17.38
N GLY A 405 -3.17 11.55 -18.41
CA GLY A 405 -3.11 10.82 -19.67
C GLY A 405 -3.53 9.35 -19.53
N VAL A 406 -4.45 9.07 -18.61
CA VAL A 406 -5.01 7.72 -18.35
C VAL A 406 -6.51 7.84 -18.16
N ARG A 407 -7.26 6.88 -18.70
CA ARG A 407 -8.71 6.81 -18.52
C ARG A 407 -9.07 6.58 -17.05
N ILE A 408 -10.07 7.31 -16.57
CA ILE A 408 -10.70 7.01 -15.31
C ILE A 408 -11.73 5.91 -15.57
N SER A 409 -11.42 4.70 -15.13
CA SER A 409 -12.29 3.52 -15.28
C SER A 409 -13.35 3.43 -14.19
N THR A 410 -13.11 4.11 -13.06
CA THR A 410 -13.98 4.05 -11.89
C THR A 410 -13.83 5.32 -11.06
N PHE A 411 -14.91 5.81 -10.49
CA PHE A 411 -14.86 6.83 -9.46
C PHE A 411 -15.77 6.47 -8.28
N SER A 412 -15.46 6.99 -7.10
CA SER A 412 -16.22 6.72 -5.88
C SER A 412 -16.67 8.03 -5.23
N VAL A 413 -17.97 8.10 -4.97
CA VAL A 413 -18.62 9.24 -4.32
C VAL A 413 -18.89 9.02 -2.83
N GLY A 414 -18.48 7.91 -2.26
CA GLY A 414 -18.64 7.60 -0.83
C GLY A 414 -18.00 6.27 -0.43
N PRO A 415 -18.08 5.88 0.85
CA PRO A 415 -17.42 4.67 1.37
C PRO A 415 -18.10 3.35 0.97
N GLY A 416 -19.41 3.36 0.66
CA GLY A 416 -20.19 2.18 0.33
C GLY A 416 -19.81 1.56 -1.02
N ARG A 417 -20.02 0.25 -1.15
CA ARG A 417 -19.80 -0.47 -2.45
C ARG A 417 -20.66 0.12 -3.56
N GLU A 418 -21.94 0.38 -3.24
CA GLU A 418 -22.93 0.99 -4.14
C GLU A 418 -22.58 2.41 -4.60
N GLN A 419 -21.66 3.08 -3.89
CA GLN A 419 -21.14 4.40 -4.23
C GLN A 419 -19.89 4.33 -5.13
N THR A 420 -19.62 3.16 -5.70
CA THR A 420 -18.58 2.93 -6.70
C THR A 420 -19.19 2.92 -8.08
N ASN A 421 -18.81 3.88 -8.91
CA ASN A 421 -19.30 4.04 -10.27
C ASN A 421 -18.27 3.46 -11.25
N ILE A 422 -18.69 2.43 -12.01
CA ILE A 422 -17.83 1.76 -12.99
C ILE A 422 -18.13 2.36 -14.36
N LEU A 423 -17.10 2.95 -14.96
CA LEU A 423 -17.16 3.46 -16.34
C LEU A 423 -16.65 2.41 -17.34
N GLU A 424 -15.70 1.60 -16.91
CA GLU A 424 -15.09 0.54 -17.71
C GLU A 424 -14.62 -0.60 -16.82
N SER A 425 -14.97 -1.85 -17.18
CA SER A 425 -14.46 -3.03 -16.46
C SER A 425 -12.98 -3.24 -16.75
N VAL A 426 -12.18 -3.37 -15.71
CA VAL A 426 -10.74 -3.68 -15.85
C VAL A 426 -10.47 -5.13 -16.24
N TRP A 427 -11.45 -6.01 -16.10
CA TRP A 427 -11.37 -7.42 -16.47
C TRP A 427 -11.80 -7.69 -17.93
N SER A 428 -12.41 -6.72 -18.61
CA SER A 428 -12.76 -6.86 -20.01
C SER A 428 -11.53 -6.80 -20.92
N ASN A 429 -11.57 -7.55 -22.01
CA ASN A 429 -10.62 -7.37 -23.10
C ASN A 429 -10.97 -6.07 -23.83
N ILE A 430 -9.98 -5.24 -24.13
CA ILE A 430 -10.13 -4.10 -25.04
C ILE A 430 -10.13 -4.62 -26.47
#